data_c825d5ed689a5f105a92fda13b83bae5
#
_entry.id   c825d5ed689a5f105a92fda13b83bae5
#
_cell.length_a   1.000
_cell.length_b   1.000
_cell.length_c   1.000
_cell.angle_alpha   90.00
_cell.angle_beta   90.00
_cell.angle_gamma   90.00
#
_symmetry.space_group_name_H-M   'P 1'
#
loop_
_entity.id
_entity.type
_entity.pdbx_description
1 polymer ?
#
loop_
_entity_poly.entity_id
_entity_poly.type
_entity_poly.pdbx_seq_one_letter_code
_entity_poly.pdbx_strand_id
1 'polypeptide(L)'
;MVSASAQMQYVDNDACQDDLSLSTPKFTREASPLDTLRKYILTPKAPDTPRINGAKVFGVRPGSQFLYTIPATGIRPMAFSVENLPKGLKVNTETGRITGSIQKAGEYIVTFIAKNSLGEAKRNFKIVVGDKIALTPPMGWNSWNCWGHAVSQEKVLSSAKAMVEKGLINHGWQYINIDDGWQGLRGGKYNGVMTNSKFPDMKGLADAVHAMGLKIGIYSGPWVGTYAGHIGAYCDNPDGTYDWVERYANEYYRYVDTTKQTKHGVNYHHGKYSFVKNDVRQWMEWGMDYLKYDWNPNDVYHVTEMHDALRSHNRDVVFSLSNSAPWGDAIQWERLANCWRTTGDIKDTWESMSRLGFNQTKWAPFVGPGHWIDPDMLVVGMVGWGPKLHYTRLTPDEQYTHISLWALLSSPLLIGCDMAQLDDFTLSLLTNDEVIEVNQDPMGKQGIVIAEQGNIVTYAKPLEDGSMAVGLFNRGNTMAKGTLTWKSVGIRGEQTVRDLWRQQDIATSDVEFVTDIAPHGVRFIKLYPGNSRKQATSGR
;
A
#
# COMPACT_ATOMS: atom_id res chain seq x y z
N MET A 1 -41.87 -4.50 -2.49
CA MET A 1 -40.44 -4.68 -2.78
C MET A 1 -39.70 -3.60 -1.99
N VAL A 2 -39.17 -3.97 -0.85
CA VAL A 2 -38.60 -3.02 0.13
C VAL A 2 -37.09 -3.12 0.01
N SER A 3 -36.44 -2.02 -0.41
CA SER A 3 -35.00 -1.89 -0.39
C SER A 3 -34.56 -1.53 1.02
N ALA A 4 -33.85 -2.42 1.70
CA ALA A 4 -33.22 -2.14 2.97
C ALA A 4 -31.91 -1.36 2.72
N SER A 5 -31.95 -0.05 2.93
CA SER A 5 -30.77 0.78 3.08
C SER A 5 -30.20 0.61 4.48
N ALA A 6 -29.01 0.02 4.59
CA ALA A 6 -28.28 -0.03 5.85
C ALA A 6 -27.79 1.37 6.21
N GLN A 7 -28.44 2.02 7.17
CA GLN A 7 -27.97 3.25 7.81
C GLN A 7 -26.78 2.91 8.71
N MET A 8 -25.60 3.44 8.36
CA MET A 8 -24.46 3.49 9.27
C MET A 8 -24.69 4.67 10.24
N GLN A 9 -24.98 4.37 11.51
CA GLN A 9 -24.96 5.38 12.57
C GLN A 9 -23.50 5.77 12.86
N TYR A 10 -23.11 6.96 12.43
CA TYR A 10 -21.95 7.65 12.99
C TYR A 10 -22.36 8.22 14.35
N VAL A 11 -21.71 7.77 15.41
CA VAL A 11 -21.87 8.37 16.74
C VAL A 11 -21.22 9.74 16.71
N ASP A 12 -22.06 10.77 16.87
CA ASP A 12 -21.60 12.13 17.11
C ASP A 12 -20.85 12.19 18.45
N ASN A 13 -19.55 12.44 18.41
CA ASN A 13 -18.80 12.94 19.55
C ASN A 13 -18.56 14.43 19.35
N ASP A 14 -19.58 15.23 19.64
CA ASP A 14 -19.43 16.66 19.94
C ASP A 14 -18.81 16.80 21.34
N ALA A 15 -17.51 16.55 21.46
CA ALA A 15 -16.71 16.93 22.62
C ALA A 15 -15.26 17.15 22.16
N CYS A 16 -15.07 18.14 21.31
CA CYS A 16 -13.78 18.77 21.16
C CYS A 16 -13.91 20.19 21.73
N GLN A 17 -14.04 20.29 23.05
CA GLN A 17 -13.70 21.52 23.76
C GLN A 17 -12.19 21.52 23.98
N ASP A 18 -11.65 22.65 23.62
CA ASP A 18 -10.27 23.08 23.68
C ASP A 18 -9.56 22.71 24.98
N ASP A 19 -8.50 21.94 24.88
CA ASP A 19 -7.36 22.06 25.80
C ASP A 19 -6.06 21.87 25.00
N LEU A 20 -5.62 22.98 24.38
CA LEU A 20 -4.33 23.12 23.74
C LEU A 20 -3.27 23.43 24.80
N SER A 21 -3.10 22.55 25.78
CA SER A 21 -1.86 22.50 26.53
C SER A 21 -0.90 21.57 25.77
N LEU A 22 0.20 22.13 25.32
CA LEU A 22 1.34 21.42 24.75
C LEU A 22 2.05 20.57 25.83
N SER A 23 1.34 19.65 26.44
CA SER A 23 1.94 18.55 27.20
C SER A 23 1.91 17.32 26.32
N THR A 24 3.10 16.88 25.90
CA THR A 24 3.30 15.52 25.37
C THR A 24 2.53 14.54 26.24
N PRO A 25 1.57 13.76 25.70
CA PRO A 25 0.88 12.75 26.48
C PRO A 25 1.95 11.78 27.02
N LYS A 26 2.15 11.74 28.32
CA LYS A 26 2.82 10.61 28.96
C LYS A 26 1.90 9.43 28.78
N PHE A 27 2.13 8.64 27.72
CA PHE A 27 1.51 7.34 27.60
C PHE A 27 2.02 6.48 28.76
N THR A 28 1.20 6.31 29.77
CA THR A 28 1.36 5.20 30.71
C THR A 28 1.07 3.94 29.93
N ARG A 29 2.13 3.21 29.62
CA ARG A 29 2.09 1.91 28.95
C ARG A 29 1.35 0.97 29.90
N GLU A 30 0.05 0.77 29.71
CA GLU A 30 -0.59 -0.44 30.20
C GLU A 30 0.17 -1.61 29.58
N ALA A 31 0.47 -2.64 30.37
CA ALA A 31 1.25 -3.79 29.94
C ALA A 31 0.64 -4.30 28.64
N SER A 32 1.32 -4.03 27.52
CA SER A 32 0.83 -4.30 26.18
C SER A 32 0.52 -5.78 26.03
N PRO A 33 -0.56 -6.18 25.35
CA PRO A 33 -0.77 -7.56 24.89
C PRO A 33 0.41 -8.10 24.07
N LEU A 34 1.37 -7.26 23.72
CA LEU A 34 2.44 -7.42 22.76
C LEU A 34 3.42 -8.53 23.12
N ASP A 35 3.74 -8.74 24.42
CA ASP A 35 4.61 -9.86 24.81
C ASP A 35 3.93 -11.21 24.61
N THR A 36 2.60 -11.26 24.62
CA THR A 36 1.84 -12.49 24.36
C THR A 36 1.80 -12.86 22.88
N LEU A 37 2.00 -11.91 21.97
CA LEU A 37 1.95 -12.13 20.53
C LEU A 37 3.26 -12.66 19.95
N ARG A 38 4.39 -12.53 20.64
CA ARG A 38 5.70 -13.06 20.18
C ARG A 38 5.66 -14.56 19.86
N LYS A 39 4.87 -15.34 20.57
CA LYS A 39 4.70 -16.79 20.31
C LYS A 39 4.09 -17.11 18.96
N TYR A 40 3.44 -16.16 18.31
CA TYR A 40 2.86 -16.31 16.98
C TYR A 40 3.78 -15.89 15.85
N ILE A 41 4.98 -15.37 16.13
CA ILE A 41 5.95 -14.97 15.11
C ILE A 41 6.44 -16.22 14.39
N LEU A 42 6.16 -16.28 13.08
CA LEU A 42 6.60 -17.37 12.19
C LEU A 42 7.81 -16.95 11.35
N THR A 43 7.92 -15.67 11.01
CA THR A 43 9.01 -15.11 10.20
C THR A 43 10.33 -15.21 10.94
N PRO A 44 11.35 -15.89 10.41
CA PRO A 44 12.67 -15.95 11.04
C PRO A 44 13.37 -14.57 10.96
N LYS A 45 14.30 -14.34 11.87
CA LYS A 45 15.18 -13.17 11.81
C LYS A 45 15.95 -13.17 10.47
N ALA A 46 16.03 -12.01 9.82
CA ALA A 46 16.88 -11.86 8.65
C ALA A 46 18.34 -12.18 8.97
N PRO A 47 19.12 -12.77 8.04
CA PRO A 47 20.52 -13.08 8.24
C PRO A 47 21.34 -11.79 8.43
N ASP A 48 22.43 -11.91 9.18
CA ASP A 48 23.37 -10.80 9.41
C ASP A 48 24.22 -10.49 8.15
N THR A 49 24.37 -11.47 7.23
CA THR A 49 24.94 -11.26 5.89
C THR A 49 24.00 -10.41 5.02
N PRO A 50 24.53 -9.67 4.02
CA PRO A 50 23.68 -8.89 3.14
C PRO A 50 22.70 -9.75 2.35
N ARG A 51 21.46 -9.27 2.21
CA ARG A 51 20.43 -9.81 1.31
C ARG A 51 19.67 -8.66 0.68
N ILE A 52 19.56 -8.66 -0.66
CA ILE A 52 18.82 -7.64 -1.41
C ILE A 52 17.39 -8.14 -1.61
N ASN A 53 16.41 -7.36 -1.17
CA ASN A 53 14.99 -7.71 -1.07
C ASN A 53 14.12 -6.89 -2.05
N GLY A 54 12.80 -7.00 -1.94
CA GLY A 54 11.81 -6.19 -2.65
C GLY A 54 11.68 -6.52 -4.14
N ALA A 55 11.14 -5.57 -4.91
CA ALA A 55 10.90 -5.72 -6.35
C ALA A 55 12.16 -6.03 -7.16
N LYS A 56 11.99 -6.68 -8.31
CA LYS A 56 13.06 -6.95 -9.30
C LYS A 56 12.99 -6.00 -10.50
N VAL A 57 11.97 -5.14 -10.55
CA VAL A 57 11.71 -4.23 -11.65
C VAL A 57 11.17 -2.90 -11.14
N PHE A 58 11.52 -1.80 -11.82
CA PHE A 58 11.00 -0.46 -11.55
C PHE A 58 10.70 0.27 -12.85
N GLY A 59 9.52 0.89 -12.94
CA GLY A 59 9.09 1.70 -14.08
C GLY A 59 9.24 3.19 -13.80
N VAL A 60 9.70 3.94 -14.79
CA VAL A 60 9.82 5.40 -14.74
C VAL A 60 9.61 5.99 -16.13
N ARG A 61 8.98 7.17 -16.25
CA ARG A 61 8.86 7.85 -17.54
C ARG A 61 10.18 8.55 -17.93
N PRO A 62 10.45 8.68 -19.23
CA PRO A 62 11.63 9.43 -19.71
C PRO A 62 11.67 10.84 -19.11
N GLY A 63 12.83 11.22 -18.54
CA GLY A 63 13.04 12.53 -17.93
C GLY A 63 12.43 12.74 -16.55
N SER A 64 11.54 11.87 -16.09
CA SER A 64 10.97 11.96 -14.73
C SER A 64 12.03 11.75 -13.66
N GLN A 65 11.81 12.37 -12.51
CA GLN A 65 12.70 12.23 -11.37
C GLN A 65 12.73 10.78 -10.87
N PHE A 66 13.91 10.20 -10.83
CA PHE A 66 14.15 8.86 -10.32
C PHE A 66 14.47 8.92 -8.82
N LEU A 67 13.75 8.15 -8.02
CA LEU A 67 14.05 7.91 -6.62
C LEU A 67 13.76 6.45 -6.31
N TYR A 68 14.80 5.69 -5.95
CA TYR A 68 14.70 4.31 -5.53
C TYR A 68 15.77 4.00 -4.49
N THR A 69 15.39 3.41 -3.37
CA THR A 69 16.34 2.94 -2.36
C THR A 69 16.50 1.44 -2.47
N ILE A 70 17.73 0.95 -2.63
CA ILE A 70 18.04 -0.49 -2.70
C ILE A 70 17.63 -1.13 -1.37
N PRO A 71 16.58 -1.98 -1.36
CA PRO A 71 16.16 -2.62 -0.13
C PRO A 71 17.11 -3.77 0.21
N ALA A 72 17.81 -3.67 1.34
CA ALA A 72 18.72 -4.71 1.76
C ALA A 72 18.75 -4.88 3.27
N THR A 73 18.63 -6.13 3.72
CA THR A 73 18.83 -6.56 5.11
C THR A 73 20.27 -7.04 5.33
N GLY A 74 20.69 -7.09 6.60
CA GLY A 74 22.05 -7.44 7.06
C GLY A 74 22.54 -6.43 8.10
N ILE A 75 23.59 -6.79 8.83
CA ILE A 75 24.15 -5.86 9.84
C ILE A 75 24.75 -4.62 9.16
N ARG A 76 24.65 -3.51 9.87
CA ARG A 76 25.22 -2.22 9.46
C ARG A 76 26.58 -1.99 10.15
N PRO A 77 27.53 -1.23 9.55
CA PRO A 77 27.38 -0.49 8.29
C PRO A 77 27.38 -1.39 7.06
N MET A 78 26.67 -0.94 6.02
CA MET A 78 26.58 -1.63 4.73
C MET A 78 26.91 -0.62 3.62
N ALA A 79 27.72 -1.03 2.65
CA ALA A 79 28.04 -0.25 1.47
C ALA A 79 27.23 -0.73 0.26
N PHE A 80 26.82 0.20 -0.59
CA PHE A 80 26.04 -0.07 -1.78
C PHE A 80 26.77 0.39 -3.04
N SER A 81 26.63 -0.39 -4.11
CA SER A 81 27.04 0.00 -5.45
C SER A 81 26.10 -0.58 -6.50
N VAL A 82 26.19 -0.07 -7.72
CA VAL A 82 25.36 -0.53 -8.85
C VAL A 82 26.24 -0.66 -10.08
N GLU A 83 26.31 -1.86 -10.64
CA GLU A 83 26.95 -2.11 -11.94
C GLU A 83 25.96 -1.75 -13.07
N ASN A 84 26.48 -1.22 -14.17
CA ASN A 84 25.72 -0.82 -15.37
C ASN A 84 24.64 0.25 -15.09
N LEU A 85 24.87 1.14 -14.10
CA LEU A 85 23.92 2.20 -13.79
C LEU A 85 23.75 3.13 -15.00
N PRO A 86 22.50 3.38 -15.48
CA PRO A 86 22.25 4.25 -16.62
C PRO A 86 22.79 5.68 -16.41
N LYS A 87 23.26 6.29 -17.51
CA LYS A 87 23.68 7.69 -17.49
C LYS A 87 22.54 8.59 -17.00
N GLY A 88 22.83 9.48 -16.08
CA GLY A 88 21.86 10.38 -15.45
C GLY A 88 21.41 9.94 -14.06
N LEU A 89 21.72 8.71 -13.66
CA LEU A 89 21.50 8.23 -12.29
C LEU A 89 22.78 8.26 -11.46
N LYS A 90 22.61 8.41 -10.14
CA LYS A 90 23.67 8.34 -9.13
C LYS A 90 23.19 7.48 -7.97
N VAL A 91 24.08 6.68 -7.39
CA VAL A 91 23.84 5.93 -6.15
C VAL A 91 24.60 6.55 -4.99
N ASN A 92 23.92 6.70 -3.86
CA ASN A 92 24.58 7.00 -2.60
C ASN A 92 25.08 5.68 -1.99
N THR A 93 26.39 5.58 -1.78
CA THR A 93 27.06 4.33 -1.40
C THR A 93 26.79 3.91 0.06
N GLU A 94 26.33 4.82 0.91
CA GLU A 94 26.02 4.54 2.32
C GLU A 94 24.55 4.15 2.52
N THR A 95 23.66 4.80 1.78
CA THR A 95 22.20 4.62 1.94
C THR A 95 21.57 3.69 0.91
N GLY A 96 22.26 3.40 -0.20
CA GLY A 96 21.72 2.67 -1.34
C GLY A 96 20.67 3.46 -2.15
N ARG A 97 20.50 4.77 -1.89
CA ARG A 97 19.55 5.61 -2.59
C ARG A 97 20.05 5.97 -3.98
N ILE A 98 19.24 5.68 -4.99
CA ILE A 98 19.50 6.01 -6.40
C ILE A 98 18.62 7.20 -6.78
N THR A 99 19.24 8.25 -7.34
CA THR A 99 18.55 9.48 -7.75
C THR A 99 19.02 9.95 -9.12
N GLY A 100 18.25 10.85 -9.76
CA GLY A 100 18.57 11.43 -11.05
C GLY A 100 17.41 11.35 -12.03
N SER A 101 17.70 11.22 -13.32
CA SER A 101 16.69 10.98 -14.37
C SER A 101 17.32 10.28 -15.58
N ILE A 102 16.50 9.52 -16.32
CA ILE A 102 16.90 8.83 -17.56
C ILE A 102 16.06 9.40 -18.70
N GLN A 103 16.72 9.95 -19.73
CA GLN A 103 16.02 10.59 -20.85
C GLN A 103 15.60 9.60 -21.94
N LYS A 104 16.39 8.55 -22.16
CA LYS A 104 16.16 7.61 -23.25
C LYS A 104 15.27 6.45 -22.78
N ALA A 105 14.14 6.25 -23.47
CA ALA A 105 13.29 5.07 -23.27
C ALA A 105 14.04 3.77 -23.58
N GLY A 106 13.71 2.72 -22.84
CA GLY A 106 14.32 1.39 -22.98
C GLY A 106 14.32 0.58 -21.69
N GLU A 107 14.81 -0.63 -21.76
CA GLU A 107 15.04 -1.50 -20.61
C GLU A 107 16.53 -1.52 -20.26
N TYR A 108 16.84 -1.34 -18.99
CA TYR A 108 18.20 -1.32 -18.47
C TYR A 108 18.33 -2.37 -17.37
N ILE A 109 19.22 -3.33 -17.59
CA ILE A 109 19.56 -4.33 -16.56
C ILE A 109 20.78 -3.82 -15.80
N VAL A 110 20.59 -3.61 -14.51
CA VAL A 110 21.64 -3.21 -13.57
C VAL A 110 21.86 -4.32 -12.55
N THR A 111 23.03 -4.35 -11.90
CA THR A 111 23.28 -5.25 -10.77
C THR A 111 23.42 -4.45 -9.50
N PHE A 112 22.49 -4.59 -8.57
CA PHE A 112 22.62 -4.06 -7.22
C PHE A 112 23.61 -4.89 -6.43
N ILE A 113 24.45 -4.22 -5.66
CA ILE A 113 25.45 -4.82 -4.77
C ILE A 113 25.29 -4.22 -3.39
N ALA A 114 25.17 -5.07 -2.37
CA ALA A 114 25.16 -4.70 -0.96
C ALA A 114 26.25 -5.47 -0.24
N LYS A 115 27.13 -4.79 0.52
CA LYS A 115 28.29 -5.38 1.17
C LYS A 115 28.41 -4.92 2.62
N ASN A 116 28.69 -5.85 3.53
CA ASN A 116 29.06 -5.57 4.92
C ASN A 116 30.30 -6.38 5.32
N SER A 117 30.65 -6.36 6.60
CA SER A 117 31.82 -7.09 7.12
C SER A 117 31.72 -8.64 7.00
N LEU A 118 30.50 -9.19 6.78
CA LEU A 118 30.24 -10.63 6.73
C LEU A 118 30.09 -11.16 5.30
N GLY A 119 30.01 -10.29 4.28
CA GLY A 119 29.89 -10.72 2.90
C GLY A 119 29.29 -9.71 1.95
N GLU A 120 28.91 -10.18 0.79
CA GLU A 120 28.34 -9.41 -0.31
C GLU A 120 27.14 -10.14 -0.90
N ALA A 121 26.10 -9.37 -1.26
CA ALA A 121 24.97 -9.85 -2.04
C ALA A 121 24.89 -9.10 -3.37
N LYS A 122 24.58 -9.81 -4.45
CA LYS A 122 24.33 -9.26 -5.79
C LYS A 122 22.96 -9.66 -6.28
N ARG A 123 22.28 -8.74 -6.98
CA ARG A 123 20.96 -9.01 -7.56
C ARG A 123 20.74 -8.18 -8.82
N ASN A 124 20.34 -8.84 -9.91
CA ASN A 124 19.91 -8.15 -11.10
C ASN A 124 18.59 -7.41 -10.85
N PHE A 125 18.50 -6.21 -11.44
CA PHE A 125 17.34 -5.35 -11.33
C PHE A 125 17.07 -4.69 -12.67
N LYS A 126 15.80 -4.69 -13.09
CA LYS A 126 15.37 -4.11 -14.35
C LYS A 126 14.79 -2.71 -14.14
N ILE A 127 15.35 -1.70 -14.82
CA ILE A 127 14.76 -0.37 -14.92
C ILE A 127 14.09 -0.28 -16.30
N VAL A 128 12.78 -0.05 -16.32
CA VAL A 128 12.02 0.16 -17.54
C VAL A 128 11.68 1.65 -17.66
N VAL A 129 12.29 2.30 -18.67
CA VAL A 129 12.03 3.70 -18.98
C VAL A 129 11.01 3.75 -20.11
N GLY A 130 9.78 4.12 -19.79
CA GLY A 130 8.66 4.10 -20.74
C GLY A 130 7.38 4.67 -20.12
N ASP A 131 6.23 4.45 -20.75
CA ASP A 131 4.97 5.04 -20.31
C ASP A 131 4.39 4.43 -19.02
N LYS A 132 4.75 3.19 -18.70
CA LYS A 132 4.23 2.49 -17.53
C LYS A 132 5.11 2.71 -16.31
N ILE A 133 4.48 3.07 -15.21
CA ILE A 133 5.06 3.15 -13.86
C ILE A 133 4.37 2.12 -12.95
N ALA A 134 4.78 2.02 -11.69
CA ALA A 134 4.22 1.06 -10.74
C ALA A 134 4.19 -0.38 -11.31
N LEU A 135 5.32 -0.85 -11.85
CA LEU A 135 5.43 -2.19 -12.48
C LEU A 135 5.30 -3.35 -11.50
N THR A 136 5.36 -3.07 -10.21
CA THR A 136 4.91 -3.94 -9.12
C THR A 136 3.91 -3.18 -8.25
N PRO A 137 3.05 -3.86 -7.47
CA PRO A 137 2.10 -3.20 -6.60
C PRO A 137 2.80 -2.21 -5.65
N PRO A 138 2.28 -1.00 -5.44
CA PRO A 138 2.83 -0.06 -4.47
C PRO A 138 2.84 -0.64 -3.05
N MET A 139 3.94 -0.41 -2.33
CA MET A 139 4.08 -0.75 -0.91
C MET A 139 4.33 0.52 -0.10
N GLY A 140 3.52 0.76 0.92
CA GLY A 140 3.64 1.98 1.71
C GLY A 140 2.71 2.01 2.91
N TRP A 141 2.50 3.21 3.41
CA TRP A 141 1.62 3.54 4.51
C TRP A 141 0.58 4.57 4.07
N ASN A 142 -0.58 4.53 4.66
CA ASN A 142 -1.62 5.55 4.49
C ASN A 142 -2.20 5.94 5.86
N SER A 143 -2.45 7.23 6.05
CA SER A 143 -2.79 7.79 7.36
C SER A 143 -4.22 7.50 7.83
N TRP A 144 -5.15 7.04 6.94
CA TRP A 144 -6.57 7.04 7.28
C TRP A 144 -6.93 6.07 8.39
N ASN A 145 -6.53 4.80 8.29
CA ASN A 145 -7.00 3.78 9.22
C ASN A 145 -6.38 3.90 10.63
N CYS A 146 -5.32 4.70 10.79
CA CYS A 146 -4.84 5.04 12.13
C CYS A 146 -5.34 6.42 12.60
N TRP A 147 -5.25 7.46 11.79
CA TRP A 147 -5.47 8.83 12.27
C TRP A 147 -6.77 9.47 11.78
N GLY A 148 -7.41 8.96 10.71
CA GLY A 148 -8.54 9.64 10.08
C GLY A 148 -8.20 11.12 9.81
N HIS A 149 -9.15 11.99 10.03
CA HIS A 149 -8.95 13.45 9.88
C HIS A 149 -8.05 14.08 10.97
N ALA A 150 -7.65 13.32 12.00
CA ALA A 150 -6.68 13.78 13.00
C ALA A 150 -5.22 13.69 12.54
N VAL A 151 -4.98 13.36 11.27
CA VAL A 151 -3.65 13.35 10.65
C VAL A 151 -3.01 14.75 10.73
N SER A 152 -1.68 14.80 10.92
CA SER A 152 -0.88 16.03 10.93
C SER A 152 0.48 15.81 10.30
N GLN A 153 1.15 16.89 9.92
CA GLN A 153 2.53 16.85 9.41
C GLN A 153 3.47 16.08 10.33
N GLU A 154 3.36 16.28 11.64
CA GLU A 154 4.16 15.58 12.65
C GLU A 154 3.94 14.06 12.61
N LYS A 155 2.67 13.61 12.54
CA LYS A 155 2.32 12.18 12.47
C LYS A 155 2.81 11.53 11.19
N VAL A 156 2.71 12.24 10.06
CA VAL A 156 3.24 11.78 8.77
C VAL A 156 4.75 11.64 8.83
N LEU A 157 5.45 12.64 9.36
CA LEU A 157 6.91 12.61 9.54
C LEU A 157 7.35 11.50 10.51
N SER A 158 6.59 11.28 11.59
CA SER A 158 6.82 10.17 12.54
C SER A 158 6.70 8.82 11.84
N SER A 159 5.68 8.64 10.98
CA SER A 159 5.50 7.41 10.20
C SER A 159 6.63 7.19 9.19
N ALA A 160 7.10 8.25 8.51
CA ALA A 160 8.23 8.18 7.61
C ALA A 160 9.53 7.77 8.34
N LYS A 161 9.80 8.37 9.48
CA LYS A 161 10.94 7.99 10.34
C LYS A 161 10.85 6.53 10.79
N ALA A 162 9.67 6.10 11.26
CA ALA A 162 9.45 4.72 11.70
C ALA A 162 9.66 3.71 10.55
N MET A 163 9.26 4.04 9.31
CA MET A 163 9.50 3.19 8.14
C MET A 163 10.99 2.92 7.92
N VAL A 164 11.84 3.90 8.18
CA VAL A 164 13.31 3.78 8.09
C VAL A 164 13.89 3.10 9.35
N GLU A 165 13.56 3.60 10.51
CA GLU A 165 14.14 3.15 11.80
C GLU A 165 13.76 1.72 12.19
N LYS A 166 12.51 1.31 11.87
CA LYS A 166 12.03 -0.07 12.04
C LYS A 166 12.49 -1.00 10.90
N GLY A 167 13.19 -0.47 9.89
CA GLY A 167 13.79 -1.24 8.81
C GLY A 167 12.85 -1.65 7.68
N LEU A 168 11.60 -1.19 7.63
CA LEU A 168 10.68 -1.56 6.56
C LEU A 168 11.19 -1.17 5.17
N ILE A 169 11.90 -0.04 5.05
CA ILE A 169 12.56 0.38 3.81
C ILE A 169 13.51 -0.69 3.26
N ASN A 170 14.13 -1.50 4.12
CA ASN A 170 15.04 -2.58 3.75
C ASN A 170 14.31 -3.80 3.15
N HIS A 171 12.97 -3.80 3.16
CA HIS A 171 12.09 -4.82 2.61
C HIS A 171 11.28 -4.30 1.40
N GLY A 172 11.54 -3.04 0.96
CA GLY A 172 10.92 -2.45 -0.24
C GLY A 172 9.73 -1.55 0.01
N TRP A 173 9.38 -1.23 1.26
CA TRP A 173 8.36 -0.24 1.58
C TRP A 173 8.87 1.17 1.25
N GLN A 174 8.06 1.97 0.50
CA GLN A 174 8.56 3.23 -0.08
C GLN A 174 7.60 4.41 0.06
N TYR A 175 6.26 4.21 0.12
CA TYR A 175 5.30 5.30 0.07
C TYR A 175 4.81 5.71 1.45
N ILE A 176 4.71 7.02 1.69
CA ILE A 176 4.10 7.66 2.85
C ILE A 176 2.94 8.49 2.34
N ASN A 177 1.71 7.99 2.44
CA ASN A 177 0.54 8.61 1.83
C ASN A 177 -0.30 9.34 2.89
N ILE A 178 -0.52 10.64 2.64
CA ILE A 178 -1.42 11.48 3.40
C ILE A 178 -2.82 11.28 2.84
N ASP A 179 -3.75 10.84 3.66
CA ASP A 179 -5.16 10.73 3.33
C ASP A 179 -5.92 12.05 3.56
N ASP A 180 -7.24 12.05 3.59
CA ASP A 180 -8.09 13.21 3.81
C ASP A 180 -7.78 13.93 5.13
N GLY A 181 -7.94 15.26 5.15
CA GLY A 181 -7.75 16.07 6.35
C GLY A 181 -6.55 17.03 6.34
N TRP A 182 -5.86 17.17 5.22
CA TRP A 182 -4.74 18.12 5.05
C TRP A 182 -5.16 19.45 4.43
N GLN A 183 -6.31 19.47 3.76
CA GLN A 183 -6.76 20.55 2.90
C GLN A 183 -7.16 21.79 3.70
N GLY A 184 -6.68 22.94 3.25
CA GLY A 184 -7.15 24.29 3.59
C GLY A 184 -7.99 24.88 2.47
N LEU A 185 -8.03 26.21 2.32
CA LEU A 185 -8.68 26.87 1.19
C LEU A 185 -7.79 26.91 -0.04
N ARG A 186 -8.38 27.24 -1.19
CA ARG A 186 -7.63 27.54 -2.41
C ARG A 186 -6.89 28.84 -2.31
N GLY A 187 -5.74 28.91 -2.94
CA GLY A 187 -4.93 30.13 -2.95
C GLY A 187 -3.55 29.92 -3.52
N GLY A 188 -2.63 30.77 -3.09
CA GLY A 188 -1.25 30.75 -3.53
C GLY A 188 -1.07 31.00 -5.02
N LYS A 189 0.10 30.63 -5.55
CA LYS A 189 0.53 30.88 -6.92
C LYS A 189 -0.37 30.27 -7.99
N TYR A 190 -0.98 29.12 -7.68
CA TYR A 190 -1.75 28.35 -8.65
C TYR A 190 -3.26 28.38 -8.40
N ASN A 191 -3.74 29.06 -7.37
CA ASN A 191 -5.10 28.92 -6.86
C ASN A 191 -5.46 27.43 -6.62
N GLY A 192 -4.47 26.64 -6.21
CA GLY A 192 -4.64 25.25 -5.80
C GLY A 192 -5.09 25.12 -4.35
N VAL A 193 -5.49 23.93 -3.93
CA VAL A 193 -5.79 23.66 -2.52
C VAL A 193 -4.51 23.82 -1.71
N MET A 194 -4.53 24.79 -0.78
CA MET A 194 -3.45 25.01 0.19
C MET A 194 -3.63 24.08 1.39
N THR A 195 -2.62 23.98 2.22
CA THR A 195 -2.69 23.19 3.45
C THR A 195 -3.43 23.93 4.57
N ASN A 196 -4.01 23.17 5.50
CA ASN A 196 -4.51 23.72 6.76
C ASN A 196 -3.39 23.83 7.82
N SER A 197 -3.71 24.34 9.00
CA SER A 197 -2.75 24.57 10.08
C SER A 197 -2.03 23.30 10.60
N LYS A 198 -2.59 22.11 10.37
CA LYS A 198 -1.97 20.84 10.73
C LYS A 198 -0.80 20.45 9.79
N PHE A 199 -0.68 21.12 8.66
CA PHE A 199 0.37 20.92 7.65
C PHE A 199 1.01 22.26 7.27
N PRO A 200 1.76 22.89 8.18
CA PRO A 200 2.31 24.24 7.97
C PRO A 200 3.33 24.32 6.84
N ASP A 201 3.99 23.22 6.49
CA ASP A 201 5.00 23.17 5.42
C ASP A 201 4.96 21.85 4.67
N MET A 202 4.06 21.71 3.71
CA MET A 202 3.91 20.50 2.89
C MET A 202 5.15 20.24 2.00
N LYS A 203 5.76 21.31 1.48
CA LYS A 203 6.97 21.18 0.67
C LYS A 203 8.15 20.66 1.49
N GLY A 204 8.38 21.24 2.66
CA GLY A 204 9.41 20.77 3.58
C GLY A 204 9.17 19.35 4.09
N LEU A 205 7.91 18.97 4.31
CA LEU A 205 7.54 17.60 4.64
C LEU A 205 7.92 16.63 3.50
N ALA A 206 7.57 16.97 2.25
CA ALA A 206 7.89 16.16 1.09
C ALA A 206 9.41 16.01 0.89
N ASP A 207 10.14 17.11 1.02
CA ASP A 207 11.61 17.09 0.94
C ASP A 207 12.25 16.22 2.02
N ALA A 208 11.72 16.27 3.25
CA ALA A 208 12.19 15.44 4.35
C ALA A 208 11.93 13.93 4.10
N VAL A 209 10.76 13.58 3.55
CA VAL A 209 10.43 12.20 3.18
C VAL A 209 11.34 11.71 2.05
N HIS A 210 11.56 12.53 1.01
CA HIS A 210 12.50 12.19 -0.07
C HIS A 210 13.95 12.07 0.42
N ALA A 211 14.37 12.90 1.36
CA ALA A 211 15.69 12.81 1.99
C ALA A 211 15.91 11.49 2.74
N MET A 212 14.86 10.85 3.21
CA MET A 212 14.90 9.51 3.80
C MET A 212 14.94 8.39 2.74
N GLY A 213 14.78 8.70 1.45
CA GLY A 213 14.72 7.71 0.35
C GLY A 213 13.32 7.13 0.14
N LEU A 214 12.30 7.77 0.70
CA LEU A 214 10.89 7.41 0.60
C LEU A 214 10.18 8.35 -0.39
N LYS A 215 8.96 8.00 -0.75
CA LYS A 215 8.06 8.77 -1.61
C LYS A 215 6.85 9.22 -0.82
N ILE A 216 6.25 10.34 -1.22
CA ILE A 216 5.10 10.91 -0.51
C ILE A 216 3.88 10.99 -1.42
N GLY A 217 2.72 10.68 -0.85
CA GLY A 217 1.43 10.77 -1.54
C GLY A 217 0.46 11.73 -0.87
N ILE A 218 -0.58 12.09 -1.63
CA ILE A 218 -1.60 13.04 -1.23
C ILE A 218 -2.99 12.51 -1.61
N TYR A 219 -4.03 13.08 -1.02
CA TYR A 219 -5.43 12.74 -1.24
C TYR A 219 -6.20 13.90 -1.86
N SER A 220 -7.12 13.59 -2.77
CA SER A 220 -8.11 14.53 -3.32
C SER A 220 -9.35 13.78 -3.82
N GLY A 221 -10.34 14.53 -4.32
CA GLY A 221 -11.52 13.99 -4.97
C GLY A 221 -12.15 15.01 -5.92
N PRO A 222 -12.97 14.59 -6.90
CA PRO A 222 -13.56 15.48 -7.91
C PRO A 222 -14.82 16.21 -7.43
N TRP A 223 -15.27 15.97 -6.22
CA TRP A 223 -16.38 16.70 -5.63
C TRP A 223 -15.95 18.08 -5.14
N VAL A 224 -16.94 18.93 -4.80
CA VAL A 224 -16.68 20.22 -4.15
C VAL A 224 -16.17 20.02 -2.72
N GLY A 225 -16.51 18.91 -2.07
CA GLY A 225 -16.03 18.54 -0.74
C GLY A 225 -15.50 17.12 -0.69
N THR A 226 -14.77 16.81 0.38
CA THR A 226 -14.23 15.46 0.66
C THR A 226 -15.07 14.73 1.71
N TYR A 227 -14.82 13.43 1.91
CA TYR A 227 -15.52 12.65 2.94
C TYR A 227 -15.26 13.15 4.36
N ALA A 228 -14.09 13.71 4.66
CA ALA A 228 -13.80 14.31 5.96
C ALA A 228 -14.30 15.77 6.10
N GLY A 229 -14.99 16.32 5.09
CA GLY A 229 -15.59 17.64 5.13
C GLY A 229 -14.63 18.79 4.75
N HIS A 230 -13.56 18.49 4.03
CA HIS A 230 -12.65 19.48 3.44
C HIS A 230 -13.03 19.80 2.00
N ILE A 231 -12.34 20.75 1.36
CA ILE A 231 -12.60 21.09 -0.04
C ILE A 231 -11.95 20.07 -0.98
N GLY A 232 -12.62 19.83 -2.12
CA GLY A 232 -12.15 18.97 -3.19
C GLY A 232 -11.60 19.70 -4.41
N ALA A 233 -11.46 18.98 -5.53
CA ALA A 233 -10.87 19.54 -6.74
C ALA A 233 -11.83 20.38 -7.59
N TYR A 234 -13.12 20.37 -7.30
CA TYR A 234 -14.14 21.16 -7.98
C TYR A 234 -14.75 22.21 -7.07
N CYS A 235 -15.33 23.25 -7.67
CA CYS A 235 -15.99 24.35 -6.98
C CYS A 235 -17.21 24.83 -7.78
N ASP A 236 -18.22 25.36 -7.08
CA ASP A 236 -19.38 25.99 -7.73
C ASP A 236 -19.13 27.43 -8.15
N ASN A 237 -18.11 28.07 -7.60
CA ASN A 237 -17.70 29.42 -7.93
C ASN A 237 -16.48 29.46 -8.87
N PRO A 238 -16.45 30.36 -9.86
CA PRO A 238 -15.38 30.39 -10.86
C PRO A 238 -14.03 30.86 -10.31
N ASP A 239 -14.01 31.54 -9.18
CA ASP A 239 -12.79 31.98 -8.51
C ASP A 239 -12.23 30.97 -7.50
N GLY A 240 -12.96 29.85 -7.25
CA GLY A 240 -12.56 28.81 -6.31
C GLY A 240 -12.92 29.10 -4.85
N THR A 241 -13.81 30.07 -4.60
CA THR A 241 -14.35 30.31 -3.24
C THR A 241 -15.51 29.37 -2.92
N TYR A 242 -15.69 29.07 -1.63
CA TYR A 242 -16.70 28.12 -1.15
C TYR A 242 -17.64 28.80 -0.16
N ASP A 243 -18.93 28.93 -0.48
CA ASP A 243 -19.94 29.58 0.34
C ASP A 243 -20.33 28.77 1.60
N TRP A 244 -19.98 27.51 1.63
CA TRP A 244 -20.34 26.57 2.69
C TRP A 244 -19.20 26.33 3.70
N VAL A 245 -18.03 26.96 3.52
CA VAL A 245 -16.86 26.75 4.38
C VAL A 245 -16.82 27.82 5.47
N GLU A 246 -16.86 27.40 6.73
CA GLU A 246 -16.62 28.25 7.87
C GLU A 246 -15.16 28.20 8.32
N ARG A 247 -14.62 29.35 8.69
CA ARG A 247 -13.26 29.47 9.22
C ARG A 247 -13.25 29.28 10.73
N TYR A 248 -12.52 28.27 11.21
CA TYR A 248 -12.24 28.09 12.63
C TYR A 248 -11.02 28.91 13.07
N ALA A 249 -10.95 29.22 14.38
CA ALA A 249 -9.91 30.07 14.97
C ALA A 249 -8.46 29.62 14.64
N ASN A 250 -8.23 28.36 14.33
CA ASN A 250 -6.92 27.78 14.01
C ASN A 250 -6.67 27.61 12.50
N GLU A 251 -7.35 28.38 11.65
CA GLU A 251 -7.26 28.25 10.18
C GLU A 251 -7.62 26.84 9.65
N TYR A 252 -8.36 26.08 10.45
CA TYR A 252 -8.92 24.82 10.07
C TYR A 252 -10.29 25.06 9.43
N TYR A 253 -10.50 24.53 8.23
CA TYR A 253 -11.75 24.69 7.49
C TYR A 253 -12.48 23.36 7.50
N ARG A 254 -13.69 23.37 7.99
CA ARG A 254 -14.59 22.23 7.98
C ARG A 254 -15.97 22.70 7.53
N TYR A 255 -16.64 21.87 6.75
CA TYR A 255 -18.05 22.11 6.44
C TYR A 255 -18.89 22.01 7.70
N VAL A 256 -19.67 23.04 7.96
CA VAL A 256 -20.71 23.05 8.98
C VAL A 256 -22.00 23.52 8.33
N ASP A 257 -22.91 22.61 8.03
CA ASP A 257 -24.27 22.94 7.66
C ASP A 257 -25.15 22.86 8.89
N THR A 258 -25.36 23.98 9.55
CA THR A 258 -26.23 24.10 10.74
C THR A 258 -27.71 24.00 10.39
N THR A 259 -28.09 24.11 9.11
CA THR A 259 -29.49 24.19 8.67
C THR A 259 -30.01 22.85 8.15
N LYS A 260 -29.13 21.91 7.78
CA LYS A 260 -29.51 20.62 7.23
C LYS A 260 -28.84 19.50 7.99
N GLN A 261 -29.63 18.68 8.64
CA GLN A 261 -29.17 17.49 9.39
C GLN A 261 -28.54 16.38 8.50
N THR A 262 -28.45 16.58 7.21
CA THR A 262 -27.84 15.63 6.28
C THR A 262 -26.45 16.10 5.90
N LYS A 263 -25.47 15.66 6.65
CA LYS A 263 -24.03 15.94 6.46
C LYS A 263 -23.47 15.55 5.08
N HIS A 264 -24.20 14.87 4.23
CA HIS A 264 -23.69 14.23 3.03
C HIS A 264 -24.28 14.76 1.71
N GLY A 265 -25.27 15.59 1.72
CA GLY A 265 -26.00 15.94 0.49
C GLY A 265 -25.46 17.11 -0.32
N VAL A 266 -24.74 18.03 0.32
CA VAL A 266 -24.36 19.30 -0.34
C VAL A 266 -22.97 19.26 -0.96
N ASN A 267 -22.04 18.50 -0.38
CA ASN A 267 -20.63 18.49 -0.80
C ASN A 267 -20.28 17.36 -1.76
N TYR A 268 -21.11 16.33 -1.85
CA TYR A 268 -20.87 15.14 -2.67
C TYR A 268 -21.50 15.31 -4.04
N HIS A 269 -21.13 16.41 -4.71
CA HIS A 269 -21.47 16.67 -6.10
C HIS A 269 -20.27 17.28 -6.82
N HIS A 270 -20.24 17.13 -8.13
CA HIS A 270 -19.27 17.78 -8.97
C HIS A 270 -19.67 19.25 -9.14
N GLY A 271 -18.76 20.17 -8.78
CA GLY A 271 -18.95 21.59 -8.96
C GLY A 271 -18.92 22.01 -10.44
N LYS A 272 -19.30 23.24 -10.73
CA LYS A 272 -19.33 23.78 -12.10
C LYS A 272 -17.93 24.00 -12.69
N TYR A 273 -16.93 24.24 -11.84
CA TYR A 273 -15.58 24.62 -12.25
C TYR A 273 -14.55 23.65 -11.70
N SER A 274 -13.74 23.11 -12.62
CA SER A 274 -12.62 22.23 -12.29
C SER A 274 -11.38 23.03 -11.92
N PHE A 275 -10.75 22.67 -10.83
CA PHE A 275 -9.44 23.16 -10.41
C PHE A 275 -8.37 22.07 -10.43
N VAL A 276 -8.64 20.94 -11.08
CA VAL A 276 -7.72 19.78 -11.18
C VAL A 276 -6.33 20.20 -11.65
N LYS A 277 -6.24 21.03 -12.71
CA LYS A 277 -4.95 21.51 -13.22
C LYS A 277 -4.21 22.43 -12.24
N ASN A 278 -4.95 23.19 -11.44
CA ASN A 278 -4.41 24.07 -10.41
C ASN A 278 -3.79 23.24 -9.29
N ASP A 279 -4.54 22.26 -8.81
CA ASP A 279 -4.14 21.35 -7.74
C ASP A 279 -2.93 20.50 -8.15
N VAL A 280 -2.96 19.92 -9.35
CA VAL A 280 -1.82 19.12 -9.86
C VAL A 280 -0.55 19.98 -9.96
N ARG A 281 -0.62 21.21 -10.45
CA ARG A 281 0.56 22.12 -10.47
C ARG A 281 1.13 22.35 -9.07
N GLN A 282 0.25 22.52 -8.08
CA GLN A 282 0.66 22.70 -6.69
C GLN A 282 1.33 21.43 -6.15
N TRP A 283 0.78 20.25 -6.42
CA TRP A 283 1.36 18.97 -5.99
C TRP A 283 2.69 18.66 -6.67
N MET A 284 2.85 19.03 -7.94
CA MET A 284 4.15 18.91 -8.64
C MET A 284 5.22 19.77 -8.00
N GLU A 285 4.87 21.01 -7.60
CA GLU A 285 5.80 21.91 -6.90
C GLU A 285 6.16 21.37 -5.50
N TRP A 286 5.21 20.76 -4.79
CA TRP A 286 5.48 20.10 -3.51
C TRP A 286 6.27 18.79 -3.66
N GLY A 287 6.20 18.15 -4.81
CA GLY A 287 6.93 16.92 -5.08
C GLY A 287 6.16 15.65 -4.76
N MET A 288 4.84 15.61 -4.95
CA MET A 288 4.03 14.43 -4.70
C MET A 288 4.31 13.31 -5.70
N ASP A 289 4.31 12.05 -5.21
CA ASP A 289 4.61 10.83 -5.98
C ASP A 289 3.44 9.86 -6.05
N TYR A 290 2.37 10.12 -5.31
CA TYR A 290 1.18 9.26 -5.24
C TYR A 290 -0.05 10.14 -5.04
N LEU A 291 -1.17 9.81 -5.69
CA LEU A 291 -2.47 10.44 -5.49
C LEU A 291 -3.53 9.37 -5.20
N LYS A 292 -4.18 9.44 -4.03
CA LYS A 292 -5.47 8.81 -3.78
C LYS A 292 -6.57 9.76 -4.22
N TYR A 293 -7.36 9.37 -5.23
CA TYR A 293 -8.46 10.17 -5.77
C TYR A 293 -9.78 9.48 -5.44
N ASP A 294 -10.60 10.13 -4.61
CA ASP A 294 -11.63 9.44 -3.83
C ASP A 294 -13.01 10.05 -3.99
N TRP A 295 -13.94 9.29 -4.55
CA TRP A 295 -15.37 9.56 -4.62
C TRP A 295 -16.14 8.30 -5.03
N ASN A 296 -17.46 8.32 -4.93
CA ASN A 296 -18.31 7.20 -5.33
C ASN A 296 -19.64 7.70 -5.97
N PRO A 297 -20.01 7.18 -7.15
CA PRO A 297 -19.27 6.23 -7.99
C PRO A 297 -18.14 6.91 -8.76
N ASN A 298 -17.02 6.20 -8.96
CA ASN A 298 -15.99 6.67 -9.87
C ASN A 298 -16.57 6.69 -11.30
N ASP A 299 -16.18 7.68 -12.10
CA ASP A 299 -16.58 7.83 -13.49
C ASP A 299 -15.40 8.14 -14.41
N VAL A 300 -15.53 7.76 -15.67
CA VAL A 300 -14.45 7.83 -16.66
C VAL A 300 -14.05 9.28 -16.96
N TYR A 301 -14.98 10.22 -16.92
CA TYR A 301 -14.71 11.63 -17.23
C TYR A 301 -13.72 12.25 -16.24
N HIS A 302 -14.03 12.20 -14.94
CA HIS A 302 -13.20 12.79 -13.91
C HIS A 302 -11.88 12.04 -13.72
N VAL A 303 -11.86 10.71 -13.93
CA VAL A 303 -10.62 9.94 -13.94
C VAL A 303 -9.73 10.36 -15.11
N THR A 304 -10.29 10.54 -16.31
CA THR A 304 -9.51 10.97 -17.48
C THR A 304 -8.94 12.36 -17.29
N GLU A 305 -9.73 13.31 -16.77
CA GLU A 305 -9.26 14.67 -16.50
C GLU A 305 -8.07 14.69 -15.55
N MET A 306 -8.16 13.95 -14.44
CA MET A 306 -7.06 13.87 -13.47
C MET A 306 -5.85 13.14 -14.06
N HIS A 307 -6.05 12.01 -14.74
CA HIS A 307 -4.99 11.28 -15.44
C HIS A 307 -4.21 12.20 -16.38
N ASP A 308 -4.91 12.94 -17.25
CA ASP A 308 -4.28 13.82 -18.23
C ASP A 308 -3.54 14.98 -17.57
N ALA A 309 -4.10 15.53 -16.49
CA ALA A 309 -3.45 16.57 -15.71
C ALA A 309 -2.14 16.06 -15.07
N LEU A 310 -2.14 14.88 -14.45
CA LEU A 310 -0.93 14.27 -13.87
C LEU A 310 0.10 13.95 -14.96
N ARG A 311 -0.34 13.41 -16.10
CA ARG A 311 0.53 13.03 -17.23
C ARG A 311 1.12 14.23 -17.97
N SER A 312 0.52 15.41 -17.87
CA SER A 312 1.03 16.63 -18.49
C SER A 312 2.32 17.17 -17.84
N HIS A 313 2.74 16.62 -16.71
CA HIS A 313 3.93 17.01 -15.98
C HIS A 313 5.03 15.95 -16.07
N ASN A 314 6.29 16.42 -15.94
CA ASN A 314 7.46 15.55 -15.98
C ASN A 314 7.82 15.01 -14.57
N ARG A 315 6.83 14.46 -13.89
CA ARG A 315 6.98 13.76 -12.61
C ARG A 315 6.02 12.55 -12.60
N ASP A 316 6.52 11.42 -12.15
CA ASP A 316 5.72 10.21 -12.01
C ASP A 316 4.91 10.27 -10.73
N VAL A 317 3.59 10.12 -10.88
CA VAL A 317 2.65 10.02 -9.76
C VAL A 317 1.85 8.75 -9.91
N VAL A 318 1.90 7.87 -8.92
CA VAL A 318 1.01 6.70 -8.87
C VAL A 318 -0.41 7.18 -8.66
N PHE A 319 -1.28 6.92 -9.62
CA PHE A 319 -2.67 7.34 -9.60
C PHE A 319 -3.56 6.20 -9.10
N SER A 320 -4.18 6.39 -7.94
CA SER A 320 -5.00 5.40 -7.24
C SER A 320 -6.42 5.90 -7.06
N LEU A 321 -7.40 5.18 -7.63
CA LEU A 321 -8.82 5.45 -7.46
C LEU A 321 -9.31 4.85 -6.15
N SER A 322 -10.11 5.59 -5.42
CA SER A 322 -10.79 5.11 -4.24
C SER A 322 -12.29 5.25 -4.42
N ASN A 323 -12.93 4.43 -3.94
CA ASN A 323 -14.07 3.90 -3.26
C ASN A 323 -15.00 3.14 -4.21
N SER A 324 -14.71 1.85 -4.39
CA SER A 324 -15.55 0.91 -5.15
C SER A 324 -15.71 1.25 -6.64
N ALA A 325 -14.60 1.29 -7.37
CA ALA A 325 -14.60 1.53 -8.81
C ALA A 325 -15.57 0.58 -9.54
N PRO A 326 -16.47 1.11 -10.39
CA PRO A 326 -17.45 0.31 -11.10
C PRO A 326 -16.84 -0.76 -11.97
N TRP A 327 -17.34 -1.99 -11.87
CA TRP A 327 -16.88 -3.13 -12.68
C TRP A 327 -17.06 -2.90 -14.19
N GLY A 328 -18.14 -2.24 -14.58
CA GLY A 328 -18.45 -1.99 -16.00
C GLY A 328 -17.37 -1.23 -16.75
N ASP A 329 -16.56 -0.46 -16.03
CA ASP A 329 -15.50 0.39 -16.57
C ASP A 329 -14.08 -0.16 -16.29
N ALA A 330 -13.95 -1.43 -15.94
CA ALA A 330 -12.66 -2.05 -15.55
C ALA A 330 -11.56 -1.84 -16.61
N ILE A 331 -11.88 -1.91 -17.89
CA ILE A 331 -10.97 -1.62 -19.00
C ILE A 331 -10.44 -0.18 -18.97
N GLN A 332 -11.26 0.76 -18.51
CA GLN A 332 -10.85 2.16 -18.40
C GLN A 332 -9.93 2.36 -17.17
N TRP A 333 -10.23 1.68 -16.06
CA TRP A 333 -9.38 1.73 -14.86
C TRP A 333 -7.99 1.17 -15.15
N GLU A 334 -7.89 0.03 -15.85
CA GLU A 334 -6.62 -0.54 -16.32
C GLU A 334 -5.80 0.47 -17.14
N ARG A 335 -6.46 1.29 -17.96
CA ARG A 335 -5.80 2.22 -18.88
C ARG A 335 -5.43 3.55 -18.23
N LEU A 336 -6.25 4.04 -17.30
CA LEU A 336 -6.16 5.40 -16.76
C LEU A 336 -5.51 5.47 -15.36
N ALA A 337 -5.55 4.38 -14.58
CA ALA A 337 -5.09 4.38 -13.21
C ALA A 337 -4.03 3.30 -12.95
N ASN A 338 -3.18 3.53 -11.96
CA ASN A 338 -2.23 2.51 -11.52
C ASN A 338 -2.84 1.57 -10.45
N CYS A 339 -3.79 2.08 -9.68
CA CYS A 339 -4.53 1.30 -8.69
C CYS A 339 -5.99 1.72 -8.69
N TRP A 340 -6.89 0.79 -8.33
CA TRP A 340 -8.29 1.13 -8.08
C TRP A 340 -8.89 0.26 -7.00
N ARG A 341 -9.58 0.90 -6.06
CA ARG A 341 -10.34 0.23 -5.01
C ARG A 341 -11.52 -0.53 -5.63
N THR A 342 -11.59 -1.80 -5.33
CA THR A 342 -12.65 -2.69 -5.82
C THR A 342 -13.81 -2.83 -4.83
N THR A 343 -13.66 -2.26 -3.65
CA THR A 343 -14.56 -2.40 -2.51
C THR A 343 -14.73 -1.09 -1.76
N GLY A 344 -15.74 -1.01 -0.89
CA GLY A 344 -15.81 -0.01 0.17
C GLY A 344 -14.74 -0.24 1.24
N ASP A 345 -14.77 0.60 2.30
CA ASP A 345 -13.74 0.62 3.32
C ASP A 345 -13.68 -0.64 4.19
N ILE A 346 -12.45 -1.08 4.45
CA ILE A 346 -12.16 -2.21 5.34
C ILE A 346 -12.25 -1.78 6.80
N LYS A 347 -12.69 -2.73 7.63
CA LYS A 347 -12.57 -2.67 9.09
C LYS A 347 -11.71 -3.83 9.57
N ASP A 348 -11.12 -3.68 10.74
CA ASP A 348 -10.26 -4.67 11.38
C ASP A 348 -11.05 -5.81 12.03
N THR A 349 -11.98 -6.41 11.28
CA THR A 349 -12.74 -7.60 11.67
C THR A 349 -12.68 -8.65 10.58
N TRP A 350 -12.78 -9.93 10.97
CA TRP A 350 -12.79 -11.04 10.03
C TRP A 350 -13.87 -10.89 8.94
N GLU A 351 -15.09 -10.52 9.34
CA GLU A 351 -16.20 -10.36 8.41
C GLU A 351 -15.92 -9.31 7.34
N SER A 352 -15.33 -8.19 7.74
CA SER A 352 -14.95 -7.13 6.80
C SER A 352 -13.81 -7.58 5.89
N MET A 353 -12.70 -8.03 6.47
CA MET A 353 -11.50 -8.44 5.74
C MET A 353 -11.81 -9.58 4.77
N SER A 354 -12.49 -10.63 5.24
CA SER A 354 -12.80 -11.81 4.41
C SER A 354 -13.79 -11.49 3.29
N ARG A 355 -14.81 -10.67 3.56
CA ARG A 355 -15.77 -10.24 2.53
C ARG A 355 -15.11 -9.42 1.42
N LEU A 356 -14.16 -8.55 1.76
CA LEU A 356 -13.45 -7.71 0.79
C LEU A 356 -12.38 -8.50 0.04
N GLY A 357 -11.56 -9.27 0.73
CA GLY A 357 -10.40 -9.95 0.17
C GLY A 357 -10.76 -11.13 -0.75
N PHE A 358 -11.68 -12.00 -0.34
CA PHE A 358 -12.00 -13.22 -1.10
C PHE A 358 -12.86 -13.00 -2.36
N ASN A 359 -13.34 -11.80 -2.62
CA ASN A 359 -14.21 -11.48 -3.77
C ASN A 359 -13.49 -10.85 -4.97
N GLN A 360 -12.18 -11.14 -5.16
CA GLN A 360 -11.35 -10.42 -6.12
C GLN A 360 -11.06 -11.16 -7.42
N THR A 361 -11.36 -12.46 -7.51
CA THR A 361 -11.01 -13.30 -8.67
C THR A 361 -11.50 -12.74 -10.01
N LYS A 362 -12.68 -12.10 -10.03
CA LYS A 362 -13.24 -11.51 -11.26
C LYS A 362 -12.39 -10.40 -11.88
N TRP A 363 -11.53 -9.75 -11.08
CA TRP A 363 -10.68 -8.66 -11.53
C TRP A 363 -9.37 -9.13 -12.16
N ALA A 364 -9.00 -10.41 -12.01
CA ALA A 364 -7.74 -10.95 -12.50
C ALA A 364 -7.40 -10.65 -13.98
N PRO A 365 -8.36 -10.58 -14.91
CA PRO A 365 -8.07 -10.20 -16.31
C PRO A 365 -7.52 -8.79 -16.49
N PHE A 366 -7.75 -7.88 -15.52
CA PHE A 366 -7.37 -6.47 -15.59
C PHE A 366 -6.14 -6.13 -14.73
N VAL A 367 -5.55 -7.13 -14.05
CA VAL A 367 -4.38 -6.94 -13.18
C VAL A 367 -3.10 -7.27 -13.92
N GLY A 368 -2.12 -6.39 -13.81
CA GLY A 368 -0.81 -6.59 -14.43
C GLY A 368 0.16 -5.44 -14.15
N PRO A 369 1.40 -5.52 -14.69
CA PRO A 369 2.39 -4.48 -14.46
C PRO A 369 1.90 -3.09 -14.87
N GLY A 370 1.83 -2.20 -13.88
CA GLY A 370 1.37 -0.81 -14.03
C GLY A 370 -0.08 -0.56 -13.62
N HIS A 371 -0.87 -1.61 -13.31
CA HIS A 371 -2.28 -1.49 -12.96
C HIS A 371 -2.75 -2.62 -12.02
N TRP A 372 -3.27 -2.25 -10.83
CA TRP A 372 -3.50 -3.14 -9.71
C TRP A 372 -4.86 -2.90 -9.06
N ILE A 373 -5.56 -3.99 -8.73
CA ILE A 373 -6.72 -3.89 -7.86
C ILE A 373 -6.30 -3.64 -6.42
N ASP A 374 -7.13 -2.90 -5.70
CA ASP A 374 -6.92 -2.58 -4.29
C ASP A 374 -8.14 -2.99 -3.46
N PRO A 375 -8.08 -4.06 -2.66
CA PRO A 375 -9.15 -4.44 -1.74
C PRO A 375 -9.08 -3.69 -0.41
N ASP A 376 -8.35 -2.59 -0.35
CA ASP A 376 -8.09 -1.70 0.77
C ASP A 376 -6.86 -2.06 1.63
N MET A 377 -6.60 -1.25 2.63
CA MET A 377 -5.39 -1.21 3.44
C MET A 377 -5.19 -2.44 4.33
N LEU A 378 -3.96 -2.62 4.80
CA LEU A 378 -3.63 -3.63 5.80
C LEU A 378 -4.02 -3.12 7.20
N VAL A 379 -5.01 -3.77 7.79
CA VAL A 379 -5.54 -3.41 9.13
C VAL A 379 -4.92 -4.29 10.22
N VAL A 380 -3.58 -4.23 10.32
CA VAL A 380 -2.76 -4.91 11.33
C VAL A 380 -2.17 -3.89 12.31
N GLY A 381 -1.72 -4.29 13.50
CA GLY A 381 -1.11 -3.39 14.49
C GLY A 381 -2.10 -2.39 15.10
N MET A 382 -1.63 -1.19 15.42
CA MET A 382 -2.43 -0.13 16.07
C MET A 382 -3.22 0.69 15.06
N VAL A 383 -4.52 0.51 15.02
CA VAL A 383 -5.50 1.20 14.15
C VAL A 383 -6.51 2.01 14.99
N GLY A 384 -7.35 2.84 14.39
CA GLY A 384 -8.33 3.60 15.18
C GLY A 384 -9.21 4.58 14.41
N TRP A 385 -8.88 4.92 13.16
CA TRP A 385 -9.59 5.92 12.32
C TRP A 385 -9.77 7.29 13.00
N GLY A 386 -8.87 7.63 13.92
CA GLY A 386 -8.96 8.86 14.70
C GLY A 386 -7.92 8.93 15.81
N PRO A 387 -8.07 9.86 16.78
CA PRO A 387 -7.06 10.09 17.80
C PRO A 387 -6.90 8.94 18.82
N LYS A 388 -7.92 8.07 18.93
CA LYS A 388 -7.91 6.93 19.87
C LYS A 388 -7.55 5.66 19.11
N LEU A 389 -6.34 5.17 19.33
CA LEU A 389 -5.85 3.93 18.74
C LEU A 389 -6.19 2.72 19.62
N HIS A 390 -6.38 1.59 18.96
CA HIS A 390 -6.49 0.28 19.58
C HIS A 390 -5.72 -0.75 18.74
N TYR A 391 -5.32 -1.85 19.35
CA TYR A 391 -4.75 -2.94 18.59
C TYR A 391 -5.82 -3.58 17.69
N THR A 392 -5.44 -4.00 16.47
CA THR A 392 -6.37 -4.66 15.55
C THR A 392 -7.16 -5.79 16.22
N ARG A 393 -8.43 -5.91 15.91
CA ARG A 393 -9.30 -6.98 16.39
C ARG A 393 -9.12 -8.30 15.64
N LEU A 394 -8.35 -8.30 14.55
CA LEU A 394 -7.97 -9.52 13.86
C LEU A 394 -7.07 -10.38 14.75
N THR A 395 -7.39 -11.66 14.87
CA THR A 395 -6.52 -12.65 15.51
C THR A 395 -5.19 -12.80 14.74
N PRO A 396 -4.14 -13.39 15.34
CA PRO A 396 -2.90 -13.66 14.61
C PRO A 396 -3.10 -14.48 13.32
N ASP A 397 -3.95 -15.51 13.33
CA ASP A 397 -4.25 -16.32 12.14
C ASP A 397 -4.96 -15.50 11.06
N GLU A 398 -5.88 -14.61 11.43
CA GLU A 398 -6.56 -13.71 10.51
C GLU A 398 -5.62 -12.66 9.93
N GLN A 399 -4.63 -12.16 10.69
CA GLN A 399 -3.61 -11.25 10.18
C GLN A 399 -2.68 -11.96 9.18
N TYR A 400 -2.29 -13.21 9.42
CA TYR A 400 -1.57 -14.04 8.44
C TYR A 400 -2.40 -14.26 7.18
N THR A 401 -3.68 -14.56 7.31
CA THR A 401 -4.63 -14.69 6.19
C THR A 401 -4.73 -13.39 5.39
N HIS A 402 -4.88 -12.27 6.07
CA HIS A 402 -4.99 -10.95 5.45
C HIS A 402 -3.80 -10.65 4.52
N ILE A 403 -2.59 -10.71 5.06
CA ILE A 403 -1.38 -10.38 4.28
C ILE A 403 -1.11 -11.41 3.19
N SER A 404 -1.32 -12.72 3.46
CA SER A 404 -1.15 -13.78 2.46
C SER A 404 -2.08 -13.58 1.27
N LEU A 405 -3.34 -13.23 1.53
CA LEU A 405 -4.34 -13.01 0.49
C LEU A 405 -3.99 -11.78 -0.36
N TRP A 406 -3.65 -10.64 0.26
CA TRP A 406 -3.20 -9.44 -0.46
C TRP A 406 -1.94 -9.68 -1.30
N ALA A 407 -1.00 -10.49 -0.78
CA ALA A 407 0.19 -10.88 -1.54
C ALA A 407 -0.14 -11.74 -2.77
N LEU A 408 -1.04 -12.72 -2.64
CA LEU A 408 -1.51 -13.52 -3.77
C LEU A 408 -2.29 -12.69 -4.79
N LEU A 409 -3.09 -11.73 -4.33
CA LEU A 409 -3.87 -10.86 -5.21
C LEU A 409 -3.00 -9.87 -5.99
N SER A 410 -1.71 -9.73 -5.70
CA SER A 410 -0.84 -8.66 -6.24
C SER A 410 -1.45 -7.28 -5.99
N SER A 411 -2.04 -7.10 -4.82
CA SER A 411 -2.66 -5.82 -4.44
C SER A 411 -1.62 -4.87 -3.86
N PRO A 412 -1.84 -3.55 -3.92
CA PRO A 412 -1.08 -2.61 -3.12
C PRO A 412 -1.03 -3.05 -1.66
N LEU A 413 0.14 -2.98 -1.04
CA LEU A 413 0.31 -3.20 0.38
C LEU A 413 0.42 -1.84 1.07
N LEU A 414 -0.71 -1.32 1.58
CA LEU A 414 -0.77 -0.04 2.26
C LEU A 414 -1.04 -0.26 3.74
N ILE A 415 -0.03 -0.04 4.58
CA ILE A 415 -0.11 -0.18 6.03
C ILE A 415 -1.06 0.88 6.58
N GLY A 416 -2.09 0.46 7.33
CA GLY A 416 -3.09 1.34 7.92
C GLY A 416 -2.91 1.60 9.43
N CYS A 417 -1.81 1.18 10.03
CA CYS A 417 -1.56 1.33 11.46
C CYS A 417 -0.56 2.46 11.78
N ASP A 418 -0.49 2.84 13.06
CA ASP A 418 0.55 3.74 13.56
C ASP A 418 1.90 3.04 13.56
N MET A 419 2.77 3.44 12.64
CA MET A 419 4.08 2.82 12.45
C MET A 419 5.06 3.09 13.58
N ALA A 420 4.88 4.15 14.34
CA ALA A 420 5.71 4.44 15.51
C ALA A 420 5.50 3.39 16.62
N GLN A 421 4.32 2.79 16.68
CA GLN A 421 3.92 1.78 17.67
C GLN A 421 3.96 0.33 17.13
N LEU A 422 4.69 0.06 16.03
CA LEU A 422 4.86 -1.31 15.55
C LEU A 422 5.51 -2.20 16.62
N ASP A 423 4.82 -3.27 16.95
CA ASP A 423 5.30 -4.37 17.80
C ASP A 423 6.06 -5.43 16.98
N ASP A 424 6.75 -6.35 17.66
CA ASP A 424 7.56 -7.40 17.01
C ASP A 424 6.73 -8.33 16.13
N PHE A 425 5.49 -8.65 16.55
CA PHE A 425 4.62 -9.51 15.76
C PHE A 425 4.16 -8.81 14.46
N THR A 426 3.64 -7.60 14.56
CA THR A 426 3.23 -6.80 13.39
C THR A 426 4.42 -6.54 12.47
N LEU A 427 5.59 -6.21 13.03
CA LEU A 427 6.80 -6.02 12.24
C LEU A 427 7.18 -7.32 11.50
N SER A 428 7.09 -8.49 12.15
CA SER A 428 7.38 -9.78 11.54
C SER A 428 6.46 -10.13 10.35
N LEU A 429 5.21 -9.66 10.39
CA LEU A 429 4.27 -9.79 9.27
C LEU A 429 4.68 -8.92 8.08
N LEU A 430 5.13 -7.70 8.34
CA LEU A 430 5.45 -6.69 7.32
C LEU A 430 6.87 -6.83 6.75
N THR A 431 7.71 -7.69 7.32
CA THR A 431 9.13 -7.87 6.93
C THR A 431 9.45 -9.28 6.45
N ASN A 432 8.46 -10.10 6.13
CA ASN A 432 8.70 -11.40 5.52
C ASN A 432 8.98 -11.26 4.03
N ASP A 433 10.24 -11.33 3.64
CA ASP A 433 10.66 -11.12 2.25
C ASP A 433 10.12 -12.15 1.28
N GLU A 434 9.88 -13.41 1.69
CA GLU A 434 9.32 -14.43 0.80
C GLU A 434 7.84 -14.19 0.51
N VAL A 435 7.10 -13.66 1.47
CA VAL A 435 5.71 -13.22 1.27
C VAL A 435 5.66 -11.96 0.40
N ILE A 436 6.55 -10.99 0.66
CA ILE A 436 6.68 -9.77 -0.14
C ILE A 436 7.08 -10.12 -1.59
N GLU A 437 7.99 -11.06 -1.81
CA GLU A 437 8.38 -11.49 -3.17
C GLU A 437 7.20 -12.04 -3.98
N VAL A 438 6.24 -12.72 -3.37
CA VAL A 438 5.02 -13.15 -4.06
C VAL A 438 4.19 -11.94 -4.51
N ASN A 439 4.04 -10.92 -3.67
CA ASN A 439 3.34 -9.69 -4.04
C ASN A 439 4.06 -8.92 -5.14
N GLN A 440 5.39 -8.81 -5.04
CA GLN A 440 6.25 -8.02 -5.90
C GLN A 440 6.79 -8.79 -7.12
N ASP A 441 6.21 -9.95 -7.45
CA ASP A 441 6.63 -10.74 -8.61
C ASP A 441 6.45 -9.97 -9.92
N PRO A 442 7.50 -9.86 -10.78
CA PRO A 442 7.47 -9.05 -12.00
C PRO A 442 6.47 -9.51 -13.05
N MET A 443 6.01 -10.77 -13.00
CA MET A 443 4.96 -11.25 -13.90
C MET A 443 3.64 -10.51 -13.65
N GLY A 444 3.44 -9.97 -12.44
CA GLY A 444 2.28 -9.16 -12.07
C GLY A 444 0.94 -9.89 -12.16
N LYS A 445 0.92 -11.20 -12.06
CA LYS A 445 -0.32 -11.98 -12.12
C LYS A 445 -1.05 -11.93 -10.77
N GLN A 446 -2.36 -11.77 -10.83
CA GLN A 446 -3.21 -11.96 -9.66
C GLN A 446 -3.44 -13.45 -9.41
N GLY A 447 -3.36 -13.88 -8.15
CA GLY A 447 -3.81 -15.21 -7.74
C GLY A 447 -5.32 -15.36 -7.90
N ILE A 448 -5.74 -16.52 -8.35
CA ILE A 448 -7.17 -16.86 -8.55
C ILE A 448 -7.57 -18.08 -7.72
N VAL A 449 -8.85 -18.22 -7.45
CA VAL A 449 -9.42 -19.42 -6.83
C VAL A 449 -9.29 -20.58 -7.83
N ILE A 450 -8.68 -21.67 -7.38
CA ILE A 450 -8.52 -22.91 -8.17
C ILE A 450 -9.33 -24.08 -7.61
N ALA A 451 -9.71 -24.03 -6.33
CA ALA A 451 -10.51 -25.04 -5.68
C ALA A 451 -11.23 -24.48 -4.45
N GLU A 452 -12.42 -25.02 -4.20
CA GLU A 452 -13.18 -24.81 -2.96
C GLU A 452 -13.62 -26.19 -2.42
N GLN A 453 -13.25 -26.50 -1.18
CA GLN A 453 -13.57 -27.78 -0.51
C GLN A 453 -14.06 -27.50 0.90
N GLY A 454 -15.38 -27.50 1.09
CA GLY A 454 -16.00 -27.08 2.35
C GLY A 454 -15.64 -25.64 2.67
N ASN A 455 -14.98 -25.42 3.81
CA ASN A 455 -14.50 -24.10 4.22
C ASN A 455 -13.09 -23.75 3.70
N ILE A 456 -12.44 -24.67 3.00
CA ILE A 456 -11.10 -24.41 2.42
C ILE A 456 -11.25 -23.82 1.03
N VAL A 457 -10.69 -22.62 0.85
CA VAL A 457 -10.55 -21.95 -0.45
C VAL A 457 -9.08 -21.91 -0.82
N THR A 458 -8.74 -22.41 -2.01
CA THR A 458 -7.36 -22.45 -2.50
C THR A 458 -7.15 -21.45 -3.62
N TYR A 459 -6.19 -20.56 -3.42
CA TYR A 459 -5.69 -19.61 -4.43
C TYR A 459 -4.36 -20.08 -4.96
N ALA A 460 -4.11 -19.88 -6.27
CA ALA A 460 -2.82 -20.12 -6.89
C ALA A 460 -2.40 -18.97 -7.80
N LYS A 461 -1.10 -18.72 -7.85
CA LYS A 461 -0.46 -17.65 -8.62
C LYS A 461 0.86 -18.15 -9.20
N PRO A 462 1.03 -18.19 -10.55
CA PRO A 462 2.31 -18.48 -11.14
C PRO A 462 3.29 -17.32 -10.92
N LEU A 463 4.57 -17.64 -10.71
CA LEU A 463 5.65 -16.68 -10.47
C LEU A 463 6.67 -16.70 -11.62
N GLU A 464 7.43 -15.59 -11.77
CA GLU A 464 8.40 -15.40 -12.84
C GLU A 464 9.49 -16.49 -12.88
N ASP A 465 9.86 -17.01 -11.72
CA ASP A 465 10.89 -18.07 -11.60
C ASP A 465 10.39 -19.48 -11.94
N GLY A 466 9.16 -19.59 -12.46
CA GLY A 466 8.52 -20.86 -12.81
C GLY A 466 7.92 -21.62 -11.63
N SER A 467 8.02 -21.11 -10.43
CA SER A 467 7.37 -21.66 -9.24
C SER A 467 5.90 -21.22 -9.15
N MET A 468 5.16 -21.81 -8.21
CA MET A 468 3.75 -21.52 -7.96
C MET A 468 3.55 -21.13 -6.50
N ALA A 469 3.04 -19.93 -6.24
CA ALA A 469 2.57 -19.55 -4.90
C ALA A 469 1.14 -20.03 -4.71
N VAL A 470 0.85 -20.66 -3.56
CA VAL A 470 -0.48 -21.20 -3.23
C VAL A 470 -0.85 -20.84 -1.80
N GLY A 471 -2.06 -20.35 -1.62
CA GLY A 471 -2.69 -20.14 -0.32
C GLY A 471 -3.88 -21.08 -0.13
N LEU A 472 -3.80 -21.94 0.89
CA LEU A 472 -4.95 -22.71 1.36
C LEU A 472 -5.54 -21.98 2.57
N PHE A 473 -6.71 -21.41 2.41
CA PHE A 473 -7.39 -20.58 3.41
C PHE A 473 -8.56 -21.33 4.03
N ASN A 474 -8.59 -21.43 5.35
CA ASN A 474 -9.73 -21.94 6.08
C ASN A 474 -10.67 -20.78 6.46
N ARG A 475 -11.83 -20.70 5.83
CA ARG A 475 -12.84 -19.67 6.12
C ARG A 475 -13.83 -20.08 7.23
N GLY A 476 -13.66 -21.28 7.79
CA GLY A 476 -14.50 -21.81 8.85
C GLY A 476 -13.97 -21.53 10.24
N ASN A 477 -14.83 -21.75 11.24
CA ASN A 477 -14.57 -21.49 12.67
C ASN A 477 -13.94 -22.69 13.40
N THR A 478 -13.58 -23.75 12.70
CA THR A 478 -12.94 -24.96 13.25
C THR A 478 -11.71 -25.33 12.43
N MET A 479 -10.80 -26.07 13.04
CA MET A 479 -9.68 -26.68 12.33
C MET A 479 -10.18 -27.47 11.12
N ALA A 480 -9.56 -27.29 9.97
CA ALA A 480 -9.91 -28.01 8.75
C ALA A 480 -8.67 -28.53 8.02
N LYS A 481 -8.83 -29.66 7.35
CA LYS A 481 -7.79 -30.26 6.52
C LYS A 481 -7.85 -29.68 5.11
N GLY A 482 -6.76 -29.05 4.67
CA GLY A 482 -6.56 -28.59 3.31
C GLY A 482 -5.77 -29.60 2.49
N THR A 483 -6.23 -29.90 1.28
CA THR A 483 -5.55 -30.79 0.33
C THR A 483 -5.31 -30.06 -0.98
N LEU A 484 -4.06 -30.03 -1.44
CA LEU A 484 -3.64 -29.48 -2.72
C LEU A 484 -3.06 -30.59 -3.57
N THR A 485 -3.73 -30.94 -4.66
CA THR A 485 -3.18 -31.88 -5.64
C THR A 485 -2.41 -31.13 -6.74
N TRP A 486 -1.31 -31.70 -7.24
CA TRP A 486 -0.53 -31.06 -8.30
C TRP A 486 -1.34 -30.86 -9.57
N LYS A 487 -2.29 -31.75 -9.82
CA LYS A 487 -3.23 -31.64 -10.94
C LYS A 487 -4.07 -30.35 -10.89
N SER A 488 -4.49 -29.92 -9.70
CA SER A 488 -5.34 -28.71 -9.55
C SER A 488 -4.60 -27.42 -9.88
N VAL A 489 -3.27 -27.39 -9.78
CA VAL A 489 -2.40 -26.26 -10.14
C VAL A 489 -1.69 -26.46 -11.48
N GLY A 490 -2.01 -27.53 -12.22
CA GLY A 490 -1.46 -27.78 -13.56
C GLY A 490 0.02 -28.20 -13.58
N ILE A 491 0.58 -28.66 -12.44
CA ILE A 491 1.97 -29.11 -12.33
C ILE A 491 2.06 -30.64 -12.26
N ARG A 492 3.25 -31.18 -12.54
CA ARG A 492 3.51 -32.62 -12.54
C ARG A 492 4.89 -32.92 -11.95
N GLY A 493 5.07 -34.16 -11.48
CA GLY A 493 6.31 -34.62 -10.89
C GLY A 493 6.57 -34.10 -9.49
N GLU A 494 7.71 -34.45 -8.95
CA GLU A 494 8.12 -34.10 -7.60
C GLU A 494 8.20 -32.61 -7.40
N GLN A 495 7.55 -32.12 -6.33
CA GLN A 495 7.58 -30.73 -5.91
C GLN A 495 8.12 -30.61 -4.48
N THR A 496 8.98 -29.65 -4.26
CA THR A 496 9.34 -29.18 -2.93
C THR A 496 8.30 -28.14 -2.48
N VAL A 497 7.77 -28.32 -1.29
CA VAL A 497 6.78 -27.44 -0.65
C VAL A 497 7.50 -26.56 0.37
N ARG A 498 7.52 -25.26 0.13
CA ARG A 498 8.11 -24.26 1.04
C ARG A 498 7.03 -23.48 1.77
N ASP A 499 7.06 -23.48 3.10
CA ASP A 499 6.25 -22.58 3.93
C ASP A 499 6.87 -21.17 3.87
N LEU A 500 6.14 -20.20 3.28
CA LEU A 500 6.65 -18.86 3.05
C LEU A 500 6.77 -18.05 4.35
N TRP A 501 5.86 -18.24 5.30
CA TRP A 501 5.93 -17.55 6.58
C TRP A 501 7.11 -18.02 7.43
N ARG A 502 7.40 -19.32 7.41
CA ARG A 502 8.54 -19.92 8.14
C ARG A 502 9.84 -19.91 7.34
N GLN A 503 9.76 -19.55 6.05
CA GLN A 503 10.90 -19.58 5.12
C GLN A 503 11.62 -20.95 5.13
N GLN A 504 10.86 -22.03 5.18
CA GLN A 504 11.35 -23.39 5.38
C GLN A 504 10.70 -24.38 4.42
N ASP A 505 11.49 -25.30 3.89
CA ASP A 505 10.96 -26.45 3.15
C ASP A 505 10.35 -27.43 4.14
N ILE A 506 9.09 -27.80 3.92
CA ILE A 506 8.29 -28.60 4.86
C ILE A 506 7.89 -29.96 4.33
N ALA A 507 7.93 -30.16 3.01
CA ALA A 507 7.60 -31.44 2.38
C ALA A 507 8.21 -31.55 0.99
N THR A 508 8.28 -32.78 0.49
CA THR A 508 8.51 -33.11 -0.90
C THR A 508 7.52 -34.20 -1.29
N SER A 509 6.84 -34.07 -2.43
CA SER A 509 5.80 -35.01 -2.87
C SER A 509 5.64 -35.00 -4.38
N ASP A 510 5.20 -36.16 -4.92
CA ASP A 510 4.93 -36.34 -6.36
C ASP A 510 3.48 -36.08 -6.75
N VAL A 511 2.56 -35.99 -5.77
CA VAL A 511 1.12 -36.05 -6.04
C VAL A 511 0.36 -34.90 -5.39
N GLU A 512 0.56 -34.69 -4.09
CA GLU A 512 -0.26 -33.76 -3.28
C GLU A 512 0.46 -33.28 -2.03
N PHE A 513 -0.09 -32.23 -1.45
CA PHE A 513 0.25 -31.71 -0.13
C PHE A 513 -1.02 -31.63 0.74
N VAL A 514 -0.95 -32.17 1.95
CA VAL A 514 -2.05 -32.17 2.91
C VAL A 514 -1.58 -31.53 4.21
N THR A 515 -2.41 -30.66 4.79
CA THR A 515 -2.07 -29.91 6.01
C THR A 515 -3.32 -29.54 6.80
N ASP A 516 -3.20 -29.44 8.12
CA ASP A 516 -4.23 -28.87 8.97
C ASP A 516 -4.10 -27.34 9.01
N ILE A 517 -5.23 -26.64 8.98
CA ILE A 517 -5.32 -25.18 8.92
C ILE A 517 -6.25 -24.69 10.02
N ALA A 518 -5.74 -23.81 10.88
CA ALA A 518 -6.50 -23.21 11.97
C ALA A 518 -7.76 -22.47 11.48
N PRO A 519 -8.75 -22.22 12.35
CA PRO A 519 -9.87 -21.35 12.03
C PRO A 519 -9.39 -20.01 11.50
N HIS A 520 -9.97 -19.54 10.40
CA HIS A 520 -9.60 -18.28 9.70
C HIS A 520 -8.12 -18.18 9.28
N GLY A 521 -7.37 -19.27 9.42
CA GLY A 521 -5.94 -19.33 9.12
C GLY A 521 -5.62 -19.63 7.66
N VAL A 522 -4.34 -19.61 7.35
CA VAL A 522 -3.78 -19.90 6.02
C VAL A 522 -2.57 -20.82 6.12
N ARG A 523 -2.42 -21.72 5.13
CA ARG A 523 -1.14 -22.31 4.77
C ARG A 523 -0.68 -21.64 3.48
N PHE A 524 0.33 -20.78 3.57
CA PHE A 524 0.86 -20.04 2.44
C PHE A 524 2.20 -20.65 2.01
N ILE A 525 2.22 -21.27 0.83
CA ILE A 525 3.33 -22.07 0.36
C ILE A 525 3.79 -21.65 -1.03
N LYS A 526 5.02 -22.03 -1.36
CA LYS A 526 5.58 -21.95 -2.69
C LYS A 526 6.02 -23.35 -3.14
N LEU A 527 5.65 -23.73 -4.38
CA LEU A 527 5.98 -25.01 -5.00
C LEU A 527 7.11 -24.81 -6.00
N TYR A 528 8.17 -25.59 -5.87
CA TYR A 528 9.29 -25.65 -6.80
C TYR A 528 9.38 -27.04 -7.41
N PRO A 529 9.70 -27.17 -8.72
CA PRO A 529 10.08 -28.47 -9.29
C PRO A 529 11.26 -29.08 -8.52
N GLY A 530 11.15 -30.36 -8.14
CA GLY A 530 12.09 -31.02 -7.22
C GLY A 530 13.57 -30.96 -7.62
N ASN A 531 13.87 -30.77 -8.91
CA ASN A 531 15.25 -30.68 -9.45
C ASN A 531 15.81 -29.22 -9.49
N SER A 532 15.01 -28.19 -9.28
CA SER A 532 15.46 -26.80 -9.51
C SER A 532 16.37 -26.27 -8.39
N ARG A 533 16.30 -26.79 -7.18
CA ARG A 533 17.12 -26.34 -6.05
C ARG A 533 18.54 -26.90 -6.01
N LYS A 534 18.77 -28.08 -6.59
CA LYS A 534 20.14 -28.65 -6.70
C LYS A 534 21.07 -27.76 -7.54
N GLN A 535 20.53 -26.94 -8.45
CA GLN A 535 21.30 -25.99 -9.26
C GLN A 535 21.57 -24.64 -8.56
N ALA A 536 20.68 -24.18 -7.69
CA ALA A 536 20.84 -22.90 -7.00
C ALA A 536 21.83 -22.96 -5.81
N THR A 537 22.06 -24.14 -5.21
CA THR A 537 23.03 -24.33 -4.11
C THR A 537 24.45 -24.64 -4.59
N SER A 538 24.64 -24.99 -5.86
CA SER A 538 25.96 -25.22 -6.46
C SER A 538 26.61 -23.97 -7.08
N GLY A 539 25.90 -22.83 -7.06
CA GLY A 539 26.35 -21.55 -7.61
C GLY A 539 26.46 -20.41 -6.58
N ARG A 540 26.58 -20.75 -5.28
CA ARG A 540 26.81 -19.76 -4.21
C ARG A 540 28.21 -19.83 -3.68
#